data_eac4844b5c3176c2e386af94c4952e2f
#
_entry.id   eac4844b5c3176c2e386af94c4952e2f
#
_cell.length_a   1.000
_cell.length_b   1.000
_cell.length_c   1.000
_cell.angle_alpha   90.00
_cell.angle_beta   90.00
_cell.angle_gamma   90.00
#
_symmetry.space_group_name_H-M   'P 1'
#
loop_
_entity.id
_entity.type
_entity.pdbx_description
1 polymer ?
#
loop_
_entity_poly.entity_id
_entity_poly.type
_entity_poly.pdbx_seq_one_letter_code
_entity_poly.pdbx_strand_id
1 'polypeptide(L)'
;DFDIRDPGEQRARGRRFLEAVSGASRLLPVAEDLGLIPPFVYEVLNGLGIPGYKVMRWEKKKDGNYTEPENYPRVALATSSTHDNEPMADWWATVDHTEKKLFWAMVSGRMEKPPIFSKAREAVIRKLLRAASSFVVLPIQDIFGSTARINLPGTMGAANWTYKFPTPVENFLKKHGELLSGFAAMVKEERK
;
A
#
# COMPACT_ATOMS: atom_id res chain seq x y z
N ASP A 1 -0.61 -15.24 -22.63
CA ASP A 1 -1.43 -14.74 -23.76
C ASP A 1 -2.89 -14.76 -23.35
N PHE A 2 -3.60 -13.67 -23.67
CA PHE A 2 -5.05 -13.62 -23.49
C PHE A 2 -5.71 -14.19 -24.74
N ASP A 3 -6.75 -15.03 -24.56
CA ASP A 3 -7.52 -15.57 -25.67
C ASP A 3 -8.20 -14.46 -26.50
N ILE A 4 -8.57 -13.37 -25.84
CA ILE A 4 -9.16 -12.19 -26.45
C ILE A 4 -8.08 -11.12 -26.59
N ARG A 5 -7.76 -10.72 -27.81
CA ARG A 5 -6.73 -9.70 -28.10
C ARG A 5 -7.30 -8.29 -28.25
N ASP A 6 -8.58 -8.16 -28.57
CA ASP A 6 -9.23 -6.86 -28.73
C ASP A 6 -9.44 -6.16 -27.36
N PRO A 7 -8.88 -4.96 -27.16
CA PRO A 7 -9.00 -4.26 -25.88
C PRO A 7 -10.44 -3.88 -25.51
N GLY A 8 -11.29 -3.60 -26.51
CA GLY A 8 -12.70 -3.29 -26.28
C GLY A 8 -13.48 -4.48 -25.77
N GLU A 9 -13.22 -5.66 -26.34
CA GLU A 9 -13.82 -6.92 -25.89
C GLU A 9 -13.31 -7.32 -24.51
N GLN A 10 -11.99 -7.19 -24.26
CA GLN A 10 -11.40 -7.44 -22.92
C GLN A 10 -12.07 -6.55 -21.87
N ARG A 11 -12.22 -5.22 -22.18
CA ARG A 11 -12.88 -4.28 -21.30
C ARG A 11 -14.33 -4.65 -21.02
N ALA A 12 -15.11 -4.98 -22.05
CA ALA A 12 -16.52 -5.34 -21.91
C ALA A 12 -16.71 -6.63 -21.10
N ARG A 13 -15.88 -7.64 -21.33
CA ARG A 13 -15.91 -8.92 -20.60
C ARG A 13 -15.48 -8.75 -19.15
N GLY A 14 -14.37 -8.04 -18.92
CA GLY A 14 -13.88 -7.74 -17.57
C GLY A 14 -14.90 -6.98 -16.74
N ARG A 15 -15.56 -5.95 -17.35
CA ARG A 15 -16.61 -5.21 -16.69
C ARG A 15 -17.77 -6.09 -16.25
N ARG A 16 -18.32 -6.93 -17.16
CA ARG A 16 -19.41 -7.87 -16.81
C ARG A 16 -19.01 -8.83 -15.69
N PHE A 17 -17.78 -9.34 -15.70
CA PHE A 17 -17.29 -10.19 -14.61
C PHE A 17 -17.24 -9.45 -13.27
N LEU A 18 -16.68 -8.25 -13.23
CA LEU A 18 -16.60 -7.44 -12.01
C LEU A 18 -17.97 -7.01 -11.50
N GLU A 19 -18.93 -6.69 -12.40
CA GLU A 19 -20.33 -6.41 -12.04
C GLU A 19 -20.99 -7.64 -11.38
N ALA A 20 -20.76 -8.84 -11.92
CA ALA A 20 -21.27 -10.08 -11.34
C ALA A 20 -20.65 -10.35 -9.95
N VAL A 21 -19.34 -10.17 -9.78
CA VAL A 21 -18.65 -10.33 -8.49
C VAL A 21 -19.18 -9.32 -7.46
N SER A 22 -19.29 -8.05 -7.84
CA SER A 22 -19.80 -6.99 -6.95
C SER A 22 -21.27 -7.20 -6.59
N GLY A 23 -22.08 -7.73 -7.52
CA GLY A 23 -23.49 -8.01 -7.29
C GLY A 23 -23.78 -9.27 -6.45
N ALA A 24 -22.80 -10.19 -6.38
CA ALA A 24 -22.94 -11.46 -5.65
C ALA A 24 -22.86 -11.31 -4.11
N SER A 25 -22.37 -10.17 -3.62
CA SER A 25 -22.19 -9.93 -2.18
C SER A 25 -22.40 -8.45 -1.84
N ARG A 26 -22.68 -8.18 -0.56
CA ARG A 26 -22.65 -6.81 -0.01
C ARG A 26 -21.22 -6.35 0.35
N LEU A 27 -20.22 -7.20 0.21
CA LEU A 27 -18.83 -6.86 0.45
C LEU A 27 -18.28 -6.03 -0.70
N LEU A 28 -17.51 -5.01 -0.38
CA LEU A 28 -16.79 -4.22 -1.36
C LEU A 28 -15.55 -5.00 -1.82
N PRO A 29 -15.45 -5.38 -3.11
CA PRO A 29 -14.21 -5.95 -3.63
C PRO A 29 -13.12 -4.87 -3.70
N VAL A 30 -11.88 -5.25 -3.47
CA VAL A 30 -10.69 -4.42 -3.70
C VAL A 30 -9.86 -5.11 -4.78
N ALA A 31 -9.49 -4.38 -5.81
CA ALA A 31 -8.70 -4.91 -6.91
C ALA A 31 -7.20 -4.77 -6.60
N GLU A 32 -6.46 -5.85 -6.74
CA GLU A 32 -5.00 -5.80 -6.77
C GLU A 32 -4.54 -5.49 -8.20
N ASP A 33 -4.59 -4.21 -8.56
CA ASP A 33 -4.25 -3.67 -9.87
C ASP A 33 -2.77 -3.27 -9.94
N LEU A 34 -1.89 -4.19 -9.60
CA LEU A 34 -0.45 -4.01 -9.55
C LEU A 34 0.24 -4.62 -10.79
N GLY A 35 1.36 -4.03 -11.21
CA GLY A 35 2.13 -4.47 -12.38
C GLY A 35 1.77 -3.74 -13.68
N LEU A 36 1.88 -4.44 -14.83
CA LEU A 36 1.58 -3.89 -16.15
C LEU A 36 0.07 -3.96 -16.43
N ILE A 37 -0.65 -2.96 -15.99
CA ILE A 37 -2.11 -2.90 -16.07
C ILE A 37 -2.54 -2.01 -17.25
N PRO A 38 -3.34 -2.53 -18.21
CA PRO A 38 -3.88 -1.72 -19.29
C PRO A 38 -4.74 -0.54 -18.77
N PRO A 39 -4.67 0.66 -19.37
CA PRO A 39 -5.38 1.84 -18.88
C PRO A 39 -6.90 1.66 -18.72
N PHE A 40 -7.53 0.89 -19.60
CA PHE A 40 -8.98 0.63 -19.54
C PHE A 40 -9.41 -0.10 -18.26
N VAL A 41 -8.50 -0.84 -17.58
CA VAL A 41 -8.81 -1.50 -16.31
C VAL A 41 -9.12 -0.47 -15.23
N TYR A 42 -8.32 0.59 -15.13
CA TYR A 42 -8.57 1.69 -14.17
C TYR A 42 -9.91 2.40 -14.44
N GLU A 43 -10.27 2.57 -15.73
CA GLU A 43 -11.57 3.15 -16.08
C GLU A 43 -12.73 2.26 -15.61
N VAL A 44 -12.61 0.94 -15.80
CA VAL A 44 -13.64 -0.02 -15.37
C VAL A 44 -13.76 -0.05 -13.84
N LEU A 45 -12.63 -0.17 -13.12
CA LEU A 45 -12.62 -0.17 -11.66
C LEU A 45 -13.25 1.10 -11.08
N ASN A 46 -12.83 2.27 -11.57
CA ASN A 46 -13.38 3.56 -11.16
C ASN A 46 -14.88 3.67 -11.46
N GLY A 47 -15.29 3.23 -12.65
CA GLY A 47 -16.71 3.26 -13.07
C GLY A 47 -17.60 2.32 -12.25
N LEU A 48 -17.04 1.30 -11.60
CA LEU A 48 -17.75 0.36 -10.72
C LEU A 48 -17.58 0.70 -9.23
N GLY A 49 -16.79 1.73 -8.89
CA GLY A 49 -16.49 2.08 -7.51
C GLY A 49 -15.61 1.06 -6.79
N ILE A 50 -14.86 0.25 -7.53
CA ILE A 50 -13.95 -0.77 -6.98
C ILE A 50 -12.60 -0.12 -6.71
N PRO A 51 -12.12 -0.04 -5.45
CA PRO A 51 -10.81 0.51 -5.13
C PRO A 51 -9.68 -0.35 -5.70
N GLY A 52 -8.73 0.28 -6.38
CA GLY A 52 -7.43 -0.30 -6.70
C GLY A 52 -6.38 0.07 -5.66
N TYR A 53 -5.19 -0.52 -5.75
CA TYR A 53 -4.07 -0.24 -4.84
C TYR A 53 -3.33 1.05 -5.21
N LYS A 54 -2.86 1.76 -4.18
CA LYS A 54 -1.87 2.83 -4.25
C LYS A 54 -0.76 2.55 -3.25
N VAL A 55 0.30 1.90 -3.74
CA VAL A 55 1.46 1.57 -2.92
C VAL A 55 2.41 2.76 -2.90
N MET A 56 2.53 3.43 -1.75
CA MET A 56 3.15 4.75 -1.59
C MET A 56 4.53 4.87 -2.27
N ARG A 57 5.35 3.85 -2.22
CA ARG A 57 6.70 3.85 -2.80
C ARG A 57 6.75 3.57 -4.32
N TRP A 58 5.61 3.28 -4.95
CA TRP A 58 5.50 3.05 -6.40
C TRP A 58 4.78 4.19 -7.12
N GLU A 59 4.07 5.03 -6.38
CA GLU A 59 3.28 6.11 -6.98
C GLU A 59 4.19 7.28 -7.37
N LYS A 60 4.60 7.29 -8.64
CA LYS A 60 5.47 8.32 -9.21
C LYS A 60 4.77 9.14 -10.29
N LYS A 61 5.15 10.39 -10.36
CA LYS A 61 4.83 11.31 -11.45
C LYS A 61 5.72 11.03 -12.67
N LYS A 62 5.37 11.58 -13.82
CA LYS A 62 6.16 11.44 -15.06
C LYS A 62 7.58 12.01 -14.95
N ASP A 63 7.80 12.96 -14.06
CA ASP A 63 9.11 13.58 -13.79
C ASP A 63 9.98 12.76 -12.82
N GLY A 64 9.51 11.59 -12.37
CA GLY A 64 10.20 10.71 -11.43
C GLY A 64 10.00 11.05 -9.97
N ASN A 65 9.39 12.19 -9.63
CA ASN A 65 9.06 12.54 -8.27
C ASN A 65 7.89 11.69 -7.75
N TYR A 66 7.80 11.54 -6.43
CA TYR A 66 6.68 10.82 -5.81
C TYR A 66 5.39 11.64 -5.86
N THR A 67 4.28 10.94 -6.07
CA THR A 67 2.94 11.52 -5.91
C THR A 67 2.61 11.58 -4.43
N GLU A 68 2.22 12.74 -3.95
CA GLU A 68 1.78 12.91 -2.57
C GLU A 68 0.50 12.10 -2.32
N PRO A 69 0.38 11.35 -1.21
CA PRO A 69 -0.82 10.59 -0.86
C PRO A 69 -2.12 11.41 -0.86
N GLU A 70 -2.04 12.70 -0.54
CA GLU A 70 -3.17 13.63 -0.59
C GLU A 70 -3.76 13.79 -2.01
N ASN A 71 -3.01 13.41 -3.04
CA ASN A 71 -3.42 13.47 -4.44
C ASN A 71 -3.85 12.10 -5.02
N TYR A 72 -3.90 11.05 -4.22
CA TYR A 72 -4.36 9.74 -4.68
C TYR A 72 -5.87 9.76 -5.01
N PRO A 73 -6.33 8.89 -5.91
CA PRO A 73 -7.76 8.76 -6.18
C PRO A 73 -8.55 8.45 -4.92
N ARG A 74 -9.77 9.00 -4.82
CA ARG A 74 -10.67 8.71 -3.70
C ARG A 74 -11.08 7.23 -3.68
N VAL A 75 -11.41 6.66 -4.84
CA VAL A 75 -11.73 5.23 -4.98
C VAL A 75 -10.43 4.45 -5.09
N ALA A 76 -9.73 4.29 -3.97
CA ALA A 76 -8.48 3.57 -3.88
C ALA A 76 -8.22 3.08 -2.45
N LEU A 77 -7.32 2.11 -2.33
CA LEU A 77 -6.71 1.63 -1.09
C LEU A 77 -5.23 2.04 -1.10
N ALA A 78 -4.88 3.00 -0.25
CA ALA A 78 -3.50 3.42 -0.05
C ALA A 78 -2.80 2.52 0.98
N THR A 79 -1.57 2.13 0.68
CA THR A 79 -0.75 1.28 1.56
C THR A 79 0.73 1.63 1.45
N SER A 80 1.49 1.31 2.47
CA SER A 80 2.95 1.47 2.48
C SER A 80 3.66 0.33 1.74
N SER A 81 3.16 -0.90 1.88
CA SER A 81 3.69 -2.12 1.28
C SER A 81 2.59 -3.18 1.16
N THR A 82 2.89 -4.28 0.44
CA THR A 82 2.02 -5.47 0.35
C THR A 82 2.73 -6.68 0.95
N HIS A 83 2.05 -7.82 0.98
CA HIS A 83 2.64 -9.09 1.44
C HIS A 83 3.75 -9.61 0.51
N ASP A 84 3.75 -9.19 -0.74
CA ASP A 84 4.67 -9.67 -1.79
C ASP A 84 5.96 -8.85 -1.90
N ASN A 85 6.01 -7.70 -1.26
CA ASN A 85 7.23 -6.90 -1.24
C ASN A 85 7.83 -6.78 0.17
N GLU A 86 9.04 -6.24 0.24
CA GLU A 86 9.71 -6.00 1.50
C GLU A 86 8.96 -4.95 2.33
N PRO A 87 8.92 -5.09 3.67
CA PRO A 87 8.44 -4.04 4.56
C PRO A 87 9.20 -2.72 4.37
N MET A 88 8.59 -1.60 4.74
CA MET A 88 9.20 -0.27 4.58
C MET A 88 10.56 -0.14 5.28
N ALA A 89 10.77 -0.81 6.41
CA ALA A 89 12.05 -0.80 7.12
C ALA A 89 13.18 -1.42 6.29
N ASP A 90 12.91 -2.54 5.62
CA ASP A 90 13.86 -3.24 4.77
C ASP A 90 14.11 -2.45 3.48
N TRP A 91 13.04 -2.00 2.81
CA TRP A 91 13.16 -1.11 1.65
C TRP A 91 13.97 0.15 1.97
N TRP A 92 13.73 0.80 3.11
CA TRP A 92 14.47 2.00 3.53
C TRP A 92 15.96 1.74 3.72
N ALA A 93 16.33 0.53 4.16
CA ALA A 93 17.72 0.16 4.35
C ALA A 93 18.43 -0.09 3.00
N THR A 94 17.72 -0.64 2.02
CA THR A 94 18.31 -1.20 0.79
C THR A 94 18.12 -0.32 -0.45
N VAL A 95 17.12 0.57 -0.47
CA VAL A 95 16.83 1.43 -1.61
C VAL A 95 17.99 2.39 -1.91
N ASP A 96 18.15 2.70 -3.20
CA ASP A 96 19.16 3.68 -3.66
C ASP A 96 19.02 5.02 -2.93
N HIS A 97 20.17 5.67 -2.70
CA HIS A 97 20.22 6.92 -1.92
C HIS A 97 19.42 8.06 -2.56
N THR A 98 19.43 8.19 -3.89
CA THR A 98 18.70 9.22 -4.62
C THR A 98 17.20 8.98 -4.49
N GLU A 99 16.77 7.75 -4.68
CA GLU A 99 15.40 7.32 -4.52
C GLU A 99 14.87 7.57 -3.10
N LYS A 100 15.66 7.19 -2.09
CA LYS A 100 15.34 7.46 -0.68
C LYS A 100 15.18 8.96 -0.41
N LYS A 101 16.05 9.78 -0.99
CA LYS A 101 15.99 11.24 -0.83
C LYS A 101 14.73 11.84 -1.46
N LEU A 102 14.35 11.36 -2.64
CA LEU A 102 13.11 11.80 -3.31
C LEU A 102 11.87 11.38 -2.51
N PHE A 103 11.85 10.14 -2.02
CA PHE A 103 10.76 9.66 -1.16
C PHE A 103 10.67 10.48 0.13
N TRP A 104 11.80 10.72 0.79
CA TRP A 104 11.84 11.53 2.02
C TRP A 104 11.40 12.97 1.77
N ALA A 105 11.78 13.56 0.65
CA ALA A 105 11.33 14.90 0.27
C ALA A 105 9.79 14.97 0.14
N MET A 106 9.16 13.95 -0.43
CA MET A 106 7.69 13.85 -0.48
C MET A 106 7.08 13.71 0.92
N VAL A 107 7.72 12.95 1.81
CA VAL A 107 7.24 12.75 3.19
C VAL A 107 7.41 14.00 4.04
N SER A 108 8.60 14.60 4.04
CA SER A 108 8.98 15.71 4.93
C SER A 108 8.60 17.10 4.37
N GLY A 109 8.31 17.17 3.07
CA GLY A 109 8.14 18.44 2.36
C GLY A 109 9.45 19.20 2.12
N ARG A 110 10.61 18.58 2.38
CA ARG A 110 11.93 19.22 2.30
C ARG A 110 12.95 18.33 1.61
N MET A 111 13.80 18.90 0.77
CA MET A 111 14.92 18.20 0.13
C MET A 111 16.10 18.16 1.10
N GLU A 112 16.05 17.25 2.07
CA GLU A 112 17.05 17.08 3.11
C GLU A 112 17.56 15.62 3.18
N LYS A 113 18.58 15.39 4.01
CA LYS A 113 19.12 14.02 4.21
C LYS A 113 18.10 13.17 4.96
N PRO A 114 17.69 12.02 4.40
CA PRO A 114 16.78 11.11 5.08
C PRO A 114 17.37 10.61 6.41
N PRO A 115 16.60 10.59 7.49
CA PRO A 115 17.05 9.98 8.75
C PRO A 115 17.00 8.44 8.65
N ILE A 116 17.46 7.75 9.69
CA ILE A 116 17.25 6.29 9.82
C ILE A 116 15.75 6.00 9.96
N PHE A 117 15.31 4.82 9.50
CA PHE A 117 13.87 4.50 9.42
C PHE A 117 13.15 4.62 10.76
N SER A 118 13.75 4.22 11.86
CA SER A 118 13.15 4.34 13.19
C SER A 118 12.73 5.78 13.55
N LYS A 119 13.42 6.78 13.01
CA LYS A 119 13.08 8.21 13.15
C LYS A 119 12.14 8.71 12.05
N ALA A 120 12.18 8.10 10.85
CA ALA A 120 11.33 8.48 9.72
C ALA A 120 9.93 7.85 9.81
N ARG A 121 9.79 6.71 10.47
CA ARG A 121 8.60 5.85 10.45
C ARG A 121 7.30 6.58 10.76
N GLU A 122 7.28 7.36 11.82
CA GLU A 122 6.08 8.11 12.21
C GLU A 122 5.66 9.09 11.11
N ALA A 123 6.62 9.85 10.54
CA ALA A 123 6.35 10.79 9.47
C ALA A 123 5.82 10.09 8.20
N VAL A 124 6.38 8.91 7.86
CA VAL A 124 5.92 8.09 6.73
C VAL A 124 4.47 7.63 6.96
N ILE A 125 4.16 7.13 8.15
CA ILE A 125 2.81 6.70 8.51
C ILE A 125 1.83 7.87 8.46
N ARG A 126 2.15 9.00 9.08
CA ARG A 126 1.31 10.21 9.05
C ARG A 126 1.06 10.68 7.62
N LYS A 127 2.11 10.73 6.80
CA LYS A 127 1.98 11.11 5.39
C LYS A 127 1.02 10.19 4.63
N LEU A 128 1.12 8.89 4.84
CA LEU A 128 0.20 7.93 4.22
C LEU A 128 -1.24 8.06 4.76
N LEU A 129 -1.41 8.31 6.06
CA LEU A 129 -2.74 8.52 6.65
C LEU A 129 -3.47 9.73 6.06
N ARG A 130 -2.77 10.72 5.52
CA ARG A 130 -3.33 11.88 4.80
C ARG A 130 -3.80 11.55 3.38
N ALA A 131 -3.66 10.31 2.94
CA ALA A 131 -4.11 9.93 1.60
C ALA A 131 -5.57 10.32 1.36
N ALA A 132 -5.86 10.87 0.17
CA ALA A 132 -7.22 11.18 -0.24
C ALA A 132 -8.06 9.91 -0.49
N SER A 133 -7.42 8.75 -0.56
CA SER A 133 -8.04 7.44 -0.73
C SER A 133 -9.01 7.11 0.40
N SER A 134 -10.16 6.50 0.06
CA SER A 134 -11.17 6.09 1.04
C SER A 134 -10.65 5.06 2.04
N PHE A 135 -9.68 4.25 1.63
CA PHE A 135 -9.07 3.23 2.48
C PHE A 135 -7.58 3.48 2.63
N VAL A 136 -7.09 3.34 3.87
CA VAL A 136 -5.66 3.28 4.18
C VAL A 136 -5.43 2.03 5.00
N VAL A 137 -4.61 1.12 4.49
CA VAL A 137 -4.29 -0.15 5.14
C VAL A 137 -2.77 -0.23 5.28
N LEU A 138 -2.28 -0.44 6.48
CA LEU A 138 -0.86 -0.61 6.75
C LEU A 138 -0.56 -2.03 7.21
N PRO A 139 0.45 -2.68 6.61
CA PRO A 139 0.98 -3.91 7.16
C PRO A 139 1.47 -3.71 8.60
N ILE A 140 1.22 -4.69 9.45
CA ILE A 140 1.66 -4.62 10.84
C ILE A 140 3.19 -4.46 10.96
N GLN A 141 3.93 -5.02 10.03
CA GLN A 141 5.39 -4.87 9.95
C GLN A 141 5.80 -3.40 9.86
N ASP A 142 5.10 -2.61 9.04
CA ASP A 142 5.43 -1.21 8.85
C ASP A 142 5.07 -0.35 10.07
N ILE A 143 3.97 -0.69 10.76
CA ILE A 143 3.59 -0.06 12.02
C ILE A 143 4.66 -0.30 13.09
N PHE A 144 5.22 -1.51 13.15
CA PHE A 144 6.23 -1.89 14.15
C PHE A 144 7.67 -1.62 13.70
N GLY A 145 7.89 -1.28 12.42
CA GLY A 145 9.23 -1.10 11.85
C GLY A 145 10.00 -2.42 11.72
N SER A 146 9.29 -3.52 11.50
CA SER A 146 9.87 -4.85 11.28
C SER A 146 10.35 -5.02 9.83
N THR A 147 11.42 -5.78 9.65
CA THR A 147 11.94 -6.19 8.34
C THR A 147 11.45 -7.58 7.90
N ALA A 148 10.61 -8.23 8.71
CA ALA A 148 10.15 -9.60 8.45
C ALA A 148 9.16 -9.63 7.27
N ARG A 149 9.55 -10.32 6.20
CA ARG A 149 8.69 -10.55 5.02
C ARG A 149 7.65 -11.62 5.28
N ILE A 150 6.52 -11.53 4.58
CA ILE A 150 5.46 -12.55 4.56
C ILE A 150 5.70 -13.52 3.41
N ASN A 151 5.98 -12.98 2.23
CA ASN A 151 6.17 -13.75 1.01
C ASN A 151 7.33 -13.20 0.16
N LEU A 152 8.02 -14.08 -0.55
CA LEU A 152 8.98 -13.75 -1.59
C LEU A 152 8.46 -14.30 -2.92
N PRO A 153 7.87 -13.45 -3.78
CA PRO A 153 7.27 -13.89 -5.04
C PRO A 153 8.24 -14.66 -5.93
N GLY A 154 7.72 -15.64 -6.67
CA GLY A 154 8.53 -16.46 -7.57
C GLY A 154 9.41 -17.51 -6.88
N THR A 155 9.27 -17.68 -5.57
CA THR A 155 10.01 -18.70 -4.81
C THR A 155 9.07 -19.74 -4.20
N MET A 156 9.57 -20.96 -4.10
CA MET A 156 8.94 -22.04 -3.32
C MET A 156 9.84 -22.34 -2.13
N GLY A 157 9.38 -21.99 -0.93
CA GLY A 157 10.19 -22.17 0.28
C GLY A 157 9.37 -22.16 1.55
N ALA A 158 9.89 -22.84 2.59
CA ALA A 158 9.24 -22.98 3.88
C ALA A 158 9.08 -21.63 4.64
N ALA A 159 9.76 -20.58 4.19
CA ALA A 159 9.64 -19.25 4.80
C ALA A 159 8.42 -18.45 4.31
N ASN A 160 7.87 -18.79 3.13
CA ASN A 160 6.72 -18.08 2.57
C ASN A 160 5.44 -18.44 3.33
N TRP A 161 4.65 -17.41 3.65
CA TRP A 161 3.35 -17.53 4.33
C TRP A 161 3.42 -18.13 5.74
N THR A 162 4.60 -18.11 6.38
CA THR A 162 4.82 -18.67 7.73
C THR A 162 5.03 -17.58 8.79
N TYR A 163 4.96 -16.31 8.39
CA TYR A 163 5.12 -15.21 9.33
C TYR A 163 4.09 -15.31 10.48
N LYS A 164 4.61 -15.23 11.70
CA LYS A 164 3.80 -15.11 12.91
C LYS A 164 4.28 -13.89 13.69
N PHE A 165 3.33 -13.10 14.17
CA PHE A 165 3.69 -11.99 15.05
C PHE A 165 4.30 -12.54 16.33
N PRO A 166 5.45 -12.02 16.80
CA PRO A 166 6.23 -12.63 17.87
C PRO A 166 5.60 -12.51 19.27
N THR A 167 4.51 -11.75 19.39
CA THR A 167 3.78 -11.58 20.65
C THR A 167 2.43 -12.28 20.56
N PRO A 168 2.12 -13.22 21.47
CA PRO A 168 0.77 -13.81 21.57
C PRO A 168 -0.30 -12.73 21.75
N VAL A 169 -1.50 -12.97 21.20
CA VAL A 169 -2.58 -11.97 21.18
C VAL A 169 -3.00 -11.55 22.60
N GLU A 170 -2.94 -12.45 23.56
CA GLU A 170 -3.27 -12.21 24.96
C GLU A 170 -2.33 -11.18 25.63
N ASN A 171 -1.10 -11.11 25.14
CA ASN A 171 -0.07 -10.20 25.66
C ASN A 171 0.13 -8.96 24.78
N PHE A 172 -0.59 -8.86 23.66
CA PHE A 172 -0.34 -7.88 22.64
C PHE A 172 -0.52 -6.44 23.16
N LEU A 173 -1.64 -6.15 23.77
CA LEU A 173 -1.92 -4.82 24.35
C LEU A 173 -0.98 -4.48 25.51
N LYS A 174 -0.67 -5.45 26.36
CA LYS A 174 0.26 -5.23 27.46
C LYS A 174 1.65 -4.86 26.99
N LYS A 175 2.13 -5.51 25.92
CA LYS A 175 3.49 -5.31 25.41
C LYS A 175 3.61 -4.11 24.45
N HIS A 176 2.56 -3.81 23.70
CA HIS A 176 2.58 -2.85 22.61
C HIS A 176 1.55 -1.72 22.73
N GLY A 177 0.86 -1.62 23.86
CA GLY A 177 -0.24 -0.68 24.06
C GLY A 177 0.13 0.78 23.84
N GLU A 178 1.33 1.20 24.25
CA GLU A 178 1.82 2.56 24.06
C GLU A 178 1.98 2.89 22.56
N LEU A 179 2.64 2.00 21.80
CA LEU A 179 2.78 2.15 20.34
C LEU A 179 1.42 2.18 19.64
N LEU A 180 0.51 1.29 20.02
CA LEU A 180 -0.83 1.21 19.43
C LEU A 180 -1.68 2.44 19.78
N SER A 181 -1.58 2.95 20.99
CA SER A 181 -2.25 4.19 21.40
C SER A 181 -1.72 5.40 20.62
N GLY A 182 -0.40 5.48 20.42
CA GLY A 182 0.21 6.49 19.56
C GLY A 182 -0.27 6.39 18.11
N PHE A 183 -0.33 5.17 17.56
CA PHE A 183 -0.86 4.95 16.21
C PHE A 183 -2.35 5.34 16.11
N ALA A 184 -3.17 4.97 17.08
CA ALA A 184 -4.58 5.35 17.12
C ALA A 184 -4.77 6.88 17.21
N ALA A 185 -3.91 7.58 17.94
CA ALA A 185 -3.90 9.04 17.99
C ALA A 185 -3.57 9.64 16.61
N MET A 186 -2.53 9.13 15.93
CA MET A 186 -2.20 9.55 14.55
C MET A 186 -3.38 9.37 13.60
N VAL A 187 -4.08 8.23 13.66
CA VAL A 187 -5.26 7.99 12.82
C VAL A 187 -6.35 9.04 13.07
N LYS A 188 -6.64 9.35 14.34
CA LYS A 188 -7.65 10.37 14.71
C LYS A 188 -7.27 11.78 14.27
N GLU A 189 -5.98 12.10 14.25
CA GLU A 189 -5.46 13.42 13.83
C GLU A 189 -5.49 13.60 12.32
N GLU A 190 -5.11 12.58 11.55
CA GLU A 190 -4.87 12.68 10.11
C GLU A 190 -6.09 12.23 9.25
N ARG A 191 -7.00 11.42 9.80
CA ARG A 191 -8.21 10.90 9.11
C ARG A 191 -9.49 11.52 9.67
N LYS A 192 -9.70 12.83 9.39
CA LYS A 192 -10.91 13.59 9.76
C LYS A 192 -11.91 13.62 8.63
#